data_7cad0e1c68f27ae54571704fe0040113
#
_entry.id   7cad0e1c68f27ae54571704fe0040113
#
_cell.length_a   1.000
_cell.length_b   1.000
_cell.length_c   1.000
_cell.angle_alpha   90.00
_cell.angle_beta   90.00
_cell.angle_gamma   90.00
#
_symmetry.space_group_name_H-M   'P 1'
#
loop_
_entity.id
_entity.type
_entity.pdbx_description
1 polymer ?
#
loop_
_entity_poly.entity_id
_entity_poly.type
_entity_poly.pdbx_seq_one_letter_code
_entity_poly.pdbx_strand_id
1 'polypeptide(L)'
;MSETIQARLEDIRKKFAGFTDPDDKWKFLLDLAKAHPGMDAGLKAEKFIIQGCASTMYLVPRFADGKIHFEMDVEGGTTNPLISRGLGALALRVYNDMAPSDILSVDPAFFQEIGLNVGLSPTRSNGFASLLKQIYLYARVFDAVSKK
;
A
#
# COMPACT_ATOMS: atom_id res chain seq x y z
N MET A 1 17.40 -5.56 -15.10
CA MET A 1 16.23 -6.46 -15.06
C MET A 1 15.22 -5.93 -14.07
N SER A 2 13.96 -5.95 -14.48
CA SER A 2 12.90 -5.50 -13.57
C SER A 2 12.59 -6.60 -12.55
N GLU A 3 12.37 -6.17 -11.33
CA GLU A 3 11.95 -7.06 -10.25
C GLU A 3 10.52 -7.53 -10.50
N THR A 4 10.24 -8.82 -10.31
CA THR A 4 8.89 -9.34 -10.43
C THR A 4 8.09 -9.06 -9.17
N ILE A 5 6.76 -8.96 -9.32
CA ILE A 5 5.90 -8.76 -8.16
C ILE A 5 5.97 -9.99 -7.24
N GLN A 6 6.16 -11.18 -7.78
CA GLN A 6 6.32 -12.40 -6.99
C GLN A 6 7.57 -12.33 -6.10
N ALA A 7 8.67 -11.78 -6.63
CA ALA A 7 9.89 -11.59 -5.85
C ALA A 7 9.66 -10.64 -4.68
N ARG A 8 8.88 -9.56 -4.91
CA ARG A 8 8.54 -8.61 -3.85
C ARG A 8 7.71 -9.28 -2.75
N LEU A 9 6.73 -10.09 -3.14
CA LEU A 9 5.90 -10.81 -2.17
C LEU A 9 6.75 -11.78 -1.34
N GLU A 10 7.68 -12.48 -1.97
CA GLU A 10 8.55 -13.42 -1.27
C GLU A 10 9.47 -12.71 -0.28
N ASP A 11 10.03 -11.56 -0.67
CA ASP A 11 10.87 -10.76 0.21
C ASP A 11 10.11 -10.32 1.47
N ILE A 12 8.86 -9.88 1.29
CA ILE A 12 8.02 -9.46 2.41
C ILE A 12 7.66 -10.66 3.28
N ARG A 13 7.32 -11.80 2.65
CA ARG A 13 7.00 -13.03 3.39
C ARG A 13 8.16 -13.45 4.28
N LYS A 14 9.38 -13.43 3.74
CA LYS A 14 10.59 -13.77 4.49
C LYS A 14 10.83 -12.78 5.63
N LYS A 15 10.60 -11.51 5.38
CA LYS A 15 10.77 -10.48 6.40
C LYS A 15 9.84 -10.72 7.59
N PHE A 16 8.57 -10.98 7.32
CA PHE A 16 7.60 -11.23 8.38
C PHE A 16 7.85 -12.56 9.09
N ALA A 17 8.29 -13.58 8.34
CA ALA A 17 8.64 -14.88 8.93
C ALA A 17 9.83 -14.77 9.89
N GLY A 18 10.70 -13.78 9.72
CA GLY A 18 11.84 -13.55 10.58
C GLY A 18 11.53 -12.78 11.86
N PHE A 19 10.32 -12.28 12.01
CA PHE A 19 9.93 -11.55 13.23
C PHE A 19 9.79 -12.53 14.38
N THR A 20 10.49 -12.28 15.47
CA THR A 20 10.46 -13.13 16.67
C THR A 20 9.72 -12.50 17.84
N ASP A 21 9.53 -11.18 17.80
CA ASP A 21 8.86 -10.39 18.83
C ASP A 21 7.66 -9.70 18.20
N PRO A 22 6.50 -9.64 18.87
CA PRO A 22 5.34 -8.91 18.34
C PRO A 22 5.64 -7.46 17.96
N ASP A 23 6.61 -6.83 18.62
CA ASP A 23 6.99 -5.44 18.31
C ASP A 23 7.79 -5.29 17.03
N ASP A 24 8.36 -6.36 16.50
CA ASP A 24 9.19 -6.31 15.29
C ASP A 24 8.37 -5.80 14.08
N LYS A 25 7.14 -6.25 13.97
CA LYS A 25 6.23 -5.80 12.91
C LYS A 25 5.99 -4.29 12.97
N TRP A 26 5.76 -3.77 14.18
CA TRP A 26 5.50 -2.34 14.37
C TRP A 26 6.73 -1.52 14.05
N LYS A 27 7.90 -1.97 14.47
CA LYS A 27 9.17 -1.32 14.14
C LYS A 27 9.38 -1.25 12.63
N PHE A 28 9.10 -2.36 11.93
CA PHE A 28 9.20 -2.42 10.48
C PHE A 28 8.27 -1.41 9.82
N LEU A 29 7.01 -1.35 10.25
CA LEU A 29 6.04 -0.39 9.69
C LEU A 29 6.45 1.06 9.97
N LEU A 30 6.95 1.35 11.17
CA LEU A 30 7.42 2.69 11.51
C LEU A 30 8.63 3.09 10.67
N ASP A 31 9.55 2.16 10.42
CA ASP A 31 10.70 2.41 9.56
C ASP A 31 10.28 2.72 8.14
N LEU A 32 9.30 1.98 7.60
CA LEU A 32 8.74 2.27 6.28
C LEU A 32 8.09 3.65 6.26
N ALA A 33 7.38 4.01 7.31
CA ALA A 33 6.72 5.32 7.38
C ALA A 33 7.75 6.45 7.37
N LYS A 34 8.84 6.29 8.12
CA LYS A 34 9.90 7.30 8.20
C LYS A 34 10.66 7.44 6.89
N ALA A 35 10.84 6.33 6.17
CA ALA A 35 11.55 6.33 4.89
C ALA A 35 10.68 6.80 3.73
N HIS A 36 9.36 6.84 3.91
CA HIS A 36 8.44 7.23 2.84
C HIS A 36 8.54 8.74 2.58
N PRO A 37 8.76 9.14 1.30
CA PRO A 37 9.02 10.56 0.99
C PRO A 37 7.80 11.47 1.08
N GLY A 38 6.60 10.88 1.17
CA GLY A 38 5.38 11.69 1.14
C GLY A 38 4.98 12.08 -0.27
N MET A 39 4.19 13.13 -0.37
CA MET A 39 3.59 13.54 -1.64
C MET A 39 3.56 15.06 -1.71
N ASP A 40 3.75 15.60 -2.93
CA ASP A 40 3.62 17.03 -3.19
C ASP A 40 2.20 17.49 -2.82
N ALA A 41 2.12 18.60 -2.09
CA ALA A 41 0.85 19.17 -1.66
C ALA A 41 -0.10 19.46 -2.83
N GLY A 42 0.44 19.77 -4.01
CA GLY A 42 -0.36 20.02 -5.21
C GLY A 42 -1.12 18.79 -5.70
N LEU A 43 -0.72 17.60 -5.29
CA LEU A 43 -1.40 16.35 -5.63
C LEU A 43 -2.47 15.95 -4.61
N LYS A 44 -2.54 16.61 -3.47
CA LYS A 44 -3.46 16.27 -2.38
C LYS A 44 -4.84 16.83 -2.65
N ALA A 45 -5.53 16.26 -3.63
CA ALA A 45 -6.88 16.63 -3.99
C ALA A 45 -7.88 15.68 -3.33
N GLU A 46 -9.07 16.21 -3.04
CA GLU A 46 -10.13 15.47 -2.36
C GLU A 46 -10.49 14.17 -3.08
N LYS A 47 -10.47 14.19 -4.42
CA LYS A 47 -10.78 13.00 -5.23
C LYS A 47 -9.81 11.84 -5.02
N PHE A 48 -8.64 12.09 -4.44
CA PHE A 48 -7.63 11.05 -4.20
C PHE A 48 -7.63 10.55 -2.76
N ILE A 49 -8.57 11.01 -1.94
CA ILE A 49 -8.68 10.55 -0.55
C ILE A 49 -9.26 9.13 -0.52
N ILE A 50 -8.59 8.26 0.22
CA ILE A 50 -9.09 6.90 0.47
C ILE A 50 -10.13 6.98 1.60
N GLN A 51 -11.33 6.52 1.32
CA GLN A 51 -12.41 6.54 2.31
C GLN A 51 -12.24 5.41 3.32
N GLY A 52 -12.70 5.65 4.55
CA GLY A 52 -12.68 4.62 5.59
C GLY A 52 -11.43 4.60 6.46
N CYS A 53 -10.53 5.56 6.29
CA CYS A 53 -9.34 5.69 7.12
C CYS A 53 -9.57 6.68 8.26
N ALA A 54 -8.99 6.39 9.45
CA ALA A 54 -9.05 7.30 10.59
C ALA A 54 -8.23 8.57 10.34
N SER A 55 -7.11 8.41 9.63
CA SER A 55 -6.28 9.52 9.15
C SER A 55 -6.64 9.80 7.70
N THR A 56 -6.32 11.00 7.21
CA THR A 56 -6.55 11.33 5.80
C THR A 56 -5.44 10.71 4.96
N MET A 57 -5.79 9.74 4.13
CA MET A 57 -4.85 9.06 3.25
C MET A 57 -5.15 9.43 1.79
N TYR A 58 -4.10 9.81 1.07
CA TYR A 58 -4.18 10.12 -0.36
C TYR A 58 -3.45 9.05 -1.15
N LEU A 59 -4.02 8.68 -2.30
CA LEU A 59 -3.39 7.76 -3.25
C LEU A 59 -3.59 8.31 -4.65
N VAL A 60 -2.50 8.65 -5.32
CA VAL A 60 -2.53 9.23 -6.67
C VAL A 60 -1.86 8.26 -7.64
N PRO A 61 -2.60 7.75 -8.65
CA PRO A 61 -2.02 6.87 -9.66
C PRO A 61 -1.53 7.69 -10.85
N ARG A 62 -0.46 7.23 -11.49
CA ARG A 62 0.01 7.75 -12.76
C ARG A 62 0.42 6.56 -13.63
N PHE A 63 -0.21 6.42 -14.79
CA PHE A 63 0.08 5.33 -15.72
C PHE A 63 1.09 5.79 -16.75
N ALA A 64 2.24 5.15 -16.79
CA ALA A 64 3.31 5.49 -17.73
C ALA A 64 4.15 4.25 -17.99
N ASP A 65 4.56 4.08 -19.25
CA ASP A 65 5.44 2.98 -19.67
C ASP A 65 4.89 1.60 -19.33
N GLY A 66 3.56 1.46 -19.39
CA GLY A 66 2.88 0.20 -19.09
C GLY A 66 2.77 -0.14 -17.61
N LYS A 67 3.13 0.78 -16.75
CA LYS A 67 3.14 0.58 -15.29
C LYS A 67 2.37 1.65 -14.59
N ILE A 68 1.82 1.32 -13.42
CA ILE A 68 1.17 2.30 -12.56
C ILE A 68 2.17 2.76 -11.50
N HIS A 69 2.39 4.06 -11.44
CA HIS A 69 3.23 4.69 -10.44
C HIS A 69 2.33 5.39 -9.43
N PHE A 70 2.38 4.95 -8.20
CA PHE A 70 1.54 5.52 -7.14
C PHE A 70 2.33 6.49 -6.29
N GLU A 71 1.68 7.56 -5.87
CA GLU A 71 2.15 8.40 -4.79
C GLU A 71 1.12 8.31 -3.67
N MET A 72 1.58 8.33 -2.44
CA MET A 72 0.72 8.16 -1.27
C MET A 72 1.25 9.03 -0.14
N ASP A 73 0.34 9.59 0.62
CA ASP A 73 0.69 10.25 1.87
C ASP A 73 -0.47 10.11 2.86
N VAL A 74 -0.14 10.25 4.13
CA VAL A 74 -1.12 10.20 5.22
C VAL A 74 -0.91 11.42 6.10
N GLU A 75 -1.98 12.16 6.30
CA GLU A 75 -1.99 13.33 7.19
C GLU A 75 -2.81 13.03 8.44
N GLY A 76 -2.63 13.85 9.44
CA GLY A 76 -3.26 13.82 10.76
C GLY A 76 -4.62 13.15 10.87
N GLY A 77 -5.39 13.56 11.79
CA GLY A 77 -6.64 12.93 12.18
C GLY A 77 -6.62 12.72 13.69
N THR A 78 -7.47 11.85 14.19
CA THR A 78 -7.57 11.59 15.63
C THR A 78 -6.56 10.56 16.14
N THR A 79 -5.84 9.87 15.22
CA THR A 79 -4.87 8.84 15.58
C THR A 79 -3.51 9.17 15.00
N ASN A 80 -2.46 8.49 15.52
CA ASN A 80 -1.11 8.65 15.01
C ASN A 80 -1.04 8.18 13.55
N PRO A 81 -0.71 9.07 12.58
CA PRO A 81 -0.69 8.70 11.17
C PRO A 81 0.49 7.80 10.77
N LEU A 82 1.49 7.62 11.63
CA LEU A 82 2.69 6.85 11.29
C LEU A 82 2.40 5.39 10.97
N ILE A 83 1.52 4.74 11.72
CA ILE A 83 1.17 3.34 11.45
C ILE A 83 0.43 3.24 10.11
N SER A 84 -0.54 4.13 9.87
CA SER A 84 -1.26 4.16 8.59
C SER A 84 -0.32 4.45 7.43
N ARG A 85 0.64 5.36 7.62
CA ARG A 85 1.65 5.66 6.59
C ARG A 85 2.53 4.44 6.33
N GLY A 86 2.92 3.71 7.38
CA GLY A 86 3.70 2.48 7.24
C GLY A 86 2.95 1.40 6.48
N LEU A 87 1.66 1.24 6.77
CA LEU A 87 0.80 0.31 6.04
C LEU A 87 0.70 0.68 4.56
N GLY A 88 0.51 1.96 4.26
CA GLY A 88 0.48 2.44 2.88
C GLY A 88 1.81 2.23 2.18
N ALA A 89 2.92 2.53 2.84
CA ALA A 89 4.25 2.31 2.28
C ALA A 89 4.51 0.83 1.99
N LEU A 90 4.02 -0.07 2.86
CA LEU A 90 4.12 -1.51 2.62
C LEU A 90 3.32 -1.92 1.38
N ALA A 91 2.10 -1.41 1.23
CA ALA A 91 1.30 -1.70 0.04
C ALA A 91 2.02 -1.24 -1.23
N LEU A 92 2.60 -0.04 -1.22
CA LEU A 92 3.34 0.46 -2.38
C LEU A 92 4.60 -0.37 -2.65
N ARG A 93 5.19 -0.96 -1.63
CA ARG A 93 6.35 -1.83 -1.81
C ARG A 93 6.00 -3.06 -2.63
N VAL A 94 4.75 -3.49 -2.60
CA VAL A 94 4.25 -4.60 -3.44
C VAL A 94 3.83 -4.08 -4.82
N TYR A 95 2.98 -3.06 -4.84
CA TYR A 95 2.21 -2.71 -6.04
C TYR A 95 2.78 -1.58 -6.87
N ASN A 96 3.71 -0.78 -6.32
CA ASN A 96 4.18 0.39 -7.03
C ASN A 96 5.08 0.01 -8.21
N ASP A 97 4.98 0.78 -9.30
CA ASP A 97 5.81 0.61 -10.50
C ASP A 97 5.64 -0.78 -11.13
N MET A 98 4.41 -1.27 -11.15
CA MET A 98 4.05 -2.57 -11.72
C MET A 98 2.98 -2.42 -12.80
N ALA A 99 2.98 -3.36 -13.76
CA ALA A 99 1.93 -3.42 -14.75
C ALA A 99 0.59 -3.75 -14.08
N PRO A 100 -0.53 -3.23 -14.61
CA PRO A 100 -1.85 -3.52 -14.04
C PRO A 100 -2.14 -5.01 -13.88
N SER A 101 -1.77 -5.82 -14.88
CA SER A 101 -1.99 -7.28 -14.82
C SER A 101 -1.20 -7.94 -13.68
N ASP A 102 0.01 -7.44 -13.41
CA ASP A 102 0.82 -7.96 -12.29
C ASP A 102 0.14 -7.65 -10.95
N ILE A 103 -0.38 -6.43 -10.79
CA ILE A 103 -1.11 -6.05 -9.58
C ILE A 103 -2.32 -6.97 -9.39
N LEU A 104 -3.07 -7.20 -10.46
CA LEU A 104 -4.29 -8.02 -10.39
C LEU A 104 -3.99 -9.50 -10.13
N SER A 105 -2.76 -9.94 -10.34
CA SER A 105 -2.35 -11.32 -10.09
C SER A 105 -2.13 -11.63 -8.61
N VAL A 106 -2.02 -10.61 -7.76
CA VAL A 106 -1.78 -10.80 -6.34
C VAL A 106 -3.09 -11.05 -5.61
N ASP A 107 -3.12 -12.13 -4.82
CA ASP A 107 -4.28 -12.40 -3.95
C ASP A 107 -4.22 -11.41 -2.77
N PRO A 108 -5.26 -10.60 -2.55
CA PRO A 108 -5.26 -9.66 -1.43
C PRO A 108 -5.19 -10.34 -0.06
N ALA A 109 -5.48 -11.63 0.03
CA ALA A 109 -5.31 -12.39 1.27
C ALA A 109 -3.84 -12.54 1.69
N PHE A 110 -2.90 -12.22 0.81
CA PHE A 110 -1.47 -12.28 1.10
C PHE A 110 -1.12 -11.60 2.43
N PHE A 111 -1.66 -10.41 2.66
CA PHE A 111 -1.32 -9.64 3.87
C PHE A 111 -1.86 -10.29 5.13
N GLN A 112 -3.01 -10.97 5.04
CA GLN A 112 -3.54 -11.73 6.17
C GLN A 112 -2.68 -12.97 6.44
N GLU A 113 -2.23 -13.62 5.37
CA GLU A 113 -1.40 -14.82 5.48
C GLU A 113 -0.08 -14.57 6.20
N ILE A 114 0.51 -13.38 6.02
CA ILE A 114 1.76 -13.02 6.69
C ILE A 114 1.52 -12.44 8.10
N GLY A 115 0.26 -12.33 8.52
CA GLY A 115 -0.07 -11.86 9.87
C GLY A 115 -0.07 -10.35 10.03
N LEU A 116 -0.15 -9.60 8.94
CA LEU A 116 -0.13 -8.13 9.01
C LEU A 116 -1.24 -7.57 9.88
N ASN A 117 -2.44 -8.13 9.75
CA ASN A 117 -3.62 -7.60 10.45
C ASN A 117 -3.71 -8.00 11.92
N VAL A 118 -2.86 -8.90 12.39
CA VAL A 118 -2.85 -9.29 13.80
C VAL A 118 -2.43 -8.10 14.65
N GLY A 119 -3.29 -7.70 15.57
CA GLY A 119 -3.03 -6.55 16.44
C GLY A 119 -3.39 -5.20 15.87
N LEU A 120 -3.83 -5.14 14.61
CA LEU A 120 -4.35 -3.88 14.05
C LEU A 120 -5.74 -3.59 14.61
N SER A 121 -5.99 -2.31 14.93
CA SER A 121 -7.35 -1.88 15.29
C SER A 121 -8.29 -2.09 14.10
N PRO A 122 -9.60 -2.26 14.35
CA PRO A 122 -10.57 -2.36 13.25
C PRO A 122 -10.50 -1.18 12.28
N THR A 123 -10.29 0.03 12.78
CA THR A 123 -10.19 1.22 11.95
C THR A 123 -8.99 1.15 11.00
N ARG A 124 -7.83 0.72 11.51
CA ARG A 124 -6.64 0.57 10.67
C ARG A 124 -6.76 -0.57 9.68
N SER A 125 -7.36 -1.69 10.09
CA SER A 125 -7.62 -2.81 9.19
C SER A 125 -8.56 -2.40 8.06
N ASN A 126 -9.62 -1.66 8.38
CA ASN A 126 -10.58 -1.16 7.38
C ASN A 126 -9.92 -0.17 6.43
N GLY A 127 -9.09 0.72 6.96
CA GLY A 127 -8.34 1.69 6.13
C GLY A 127 -7.40 0.99 5.17
N PHE A 128 -6.69 -0.02 5.63
CA PHE A 128 -5.79 -0.80 4.76
C PHE A 128 -6.57 -1.55 3.68
N ALA A 129 -7.71 -2.17 4.06
CA ALA A 129 -8.57 -2.86 3.09
C ALA A 129 -9.09 -1.89 2.03
N SER A 130 -9.46 -0.67 2.43
CA SER A 130 -9.92 0.37 1.50
C SER A 130 -8.80 0.79 0.55
N LEU A 131 -7.59 0.91 1.04
CA LEU A 131 -6.41 1.22 0.21
C LEU A 131 -6.19 0.13 -0.83
N LEU A 132 -6.19 -1.14 -0.44
CA LEU A 132 -6.02 -2.25 -1.37
C LEU A 132 -7.11 -2.27 -2.42
N LYS A 133 -8.36 -2.07 -2.00
CA LYS A 133 -9.50 -2.01 -2.92
C LYS A 133 -9.30 -0.93 -3.98
N GLN A 134 -8.83 0.24 -3.56
CA GLN A 134 -8.58 1.34 -4.49
C GLN A 134 -7.43 1.04 -5.45
N ILE A 135 -6.36 0.40 -4.96
CA ILE A 135 -5.25 -0.02 -5.80
C ILE A 135 -5.73 -0.99 -6.88
N TYR A 136 -6.52 -1.99 -6.50
CA TYR A 136 -7.06 -2.96 -7.47
C TYR A 136 -8.03 -2.31 -8.44
N LEU A 137 -8.83 -1.35 -7.99
CA LEU A 137 -9.73 -0.61 -8.88
C LEU A 137 -8.93 0.15 -9.94
N TYR A 138 -7.90 0.88 -9.55
CA TYR A 138 -7.03 1.55 -10.51
C TYR A 138 -6.36 0.55 -11.46
N ALA A 139 -5.91 -0.59 -10.96
CA ALA A 139 -5.30 -1.61 -11.79
C ALA A 139 -6.28 -2.12 -12.85
N ARG A 140 -7.54 -2.36 -12.48
CA ARG A 140 -8.56 -2.79 -13.45
C ARG A 140 -8.83 -1.74 -14.50
N VAL A 141 -8.92 -0.48 -14.10
CA VAL A 141 -9.16 0.62 -15.04
C VAL A 141 -8.02 0.75 -16.04
N PHE A 142 -6.78 0.78 -15.56
CA PHE A 142 -5.62 0.94 -16.44
C PHE A 142 -5.35 -0.31 -17.27
N ASP A 143 -5.68 -1.50 -16.77
CA ASP A 143 -5.58 -2.73 -17.54
C ASP A 143 -6.53 -2.68 -18.75
N ALA A 144 -7.76 -2.24 -18.53
CA ALA A 144 -8.72 -2.09 -19.61
C ALA A 144 -8.27 -1.06 -20.64
N VAL A 145 -7.74 0.08 -20.18
CA VAL A 145 -7.25 1.14 -21.07
C VAL A 145 -6.06 0.66 -21.90
N SER A 146 -5.14 -0.09 -21.30
CA SER A 146 -3.91 -0.52 -21.97
C SER A 146 -4.17 -1.59 -23.03
N LYS A 147 -5.34 -2.23 -23.01
CA LYS A 147 -5.70 -3.27 -23.99
C LYS A 147 -6.42 -2.71 -25.23
N LYS A 148 -6.65 -1.41 -25.28
CA LYS A 148 -7.31 -0.78 -26.41
C LYS A 148 -6.33 -0.42 -27.53
#